data_4bf176297d8b7cad7504e41dc304ff21
#
_entry.id   4bf176297d8b7cad7504e41dc304ff21
#
_cell.length_a   1.000
_cell.length_b   1.000
_cell.length_c   1.000
_cell.angle_alpha   90.00
_cell.angle_beta   90.00
_cell.angle_gamma   90.00
#
_symmetry.space_group_name_H-M   'P 1'
#
loop_
_entity.id
_entity.type
_entity.pdbx_description
1 polymer ?
#
loop_
_entity_poly.entity_id
_entity_poly.type
_entity_poly.pdbx_seq_one_letter_code
_entity_poly.pdbx_strand_id
1 'polypeptide(L)'
;MTGTSTLAAPAAAVAEGVNVDAVADAARGCPAVDRLYAGRWGGVISYLPGREVPGVRVASDHVVVSVCSRWGVPAAELARQVCVVLAPLTGARRIDVVVADVADPPAMPAEPVKVR
;
A
#
# COMPACT_ATOMS: atom_id res chain seq x y z
N MET A 1 17.54 10.37 -25.67
CA MET A 1 17.39 9.94 -25.13
C MET A 1 16.74 9.22 -25.03
N THR A 2 16.63 8.89 -25.06
CA THR A 2 15.91 8.28 -25.08
C THR A 2 15.92 7.05 -24.44
N GLY A 3 16.80 6.37 -24.13
CA GLY A 3 16.74 5.17 -23.34
C GLY A 3 15.89 5.27 -22.11
N THR A 4 15.75 6.44 -21.62
CA THR A 4 14.90 6.63 -20.44
C THR A 4 13.44 6.28 -20.71
N SER A 5 12.98 6.38 -21.96
CA SER A 5 11.58 6.06 -22.23
C SER A 5 11.27 4.60 -22.00
N THR A 6 12.26 3.72 -22.13
CA THR A 6 12.02 2.29 -21.86
C THR A 6 11.91 2.00 -20.37
N LEU A 7 12.40 2.91 -19.52
CA LEU A 7 12.32 2.76 -18.09
C LEU A 7 11.13 3.50 -17.49
N ALA A 8 10.49 4.31 -18.31
CA ALA A 8 9.34 5.07 -17.83
C ALA A 8 8.13 4.16 -17.66
N ALA A 9 7.34 4.42 -16.66
CA ALA A 9 6.10 3.70 -16.47
C ALA A 9 5.14 4.02 -17.60
N PRO A 10 4.27 3.07 -17.98
CA PRO A 10 3.19 3.38 -18.90
C PRO A 10 2.37 4.54 -18.36
N ALA A 11 1.90 5.40 -19.25
CA ALA A 11 1.10 6.54 -18.84
C ALA A 11 -0.12 6.12 -18.04
N ALA A 12 -0.69 4.94 -18.34
CA ALA A 12 -1.85 4.41 -17.64
C ALA A 12 -1.56 4.00 -16.19
N ALA A 13 -0.28 4.00 -15.77
CA ALA A 13 0.09 3.64 -14.41
C ALA A 13 0.49 4.86 -13.58
N VAL A 14 0.51 6.05 -14.19
CA VAL A 14 1.05 7.26 -13.54
C VAL A 14 -0.08 8.19 -13.18
N ALA A 15 -0.08 8.68 -11.96
CA ALA A 15 -0.96 9.73 -11.48
C ALA A 15 -0.10 10.77 -10.78
N GLU A 16 -0.27 12.04 -11.10
CA GLU A 16 0.48 13.15 -10.49
C GLU A 16 1.98 12.92 -10.54
N GLY A 17 2.48 12.26 -11.59
CA GLY A 17 3.90 11.98 -11.73
C GLY A 17 4.40 10.79 -10.94
N VAL A 18 3.53 10.06 -10.27
CA VAL A 18 3.90 8.90 -9.47
C VAL A 18 3.39 7.64 -10.16
N ASN A 19 4.24 6.63 -10.22
CA ASN A 19 3.84 5.33 -10.73
C ASN A 19 3.02 4.60 -9.66
N VAL A 20 1.71 4.63 -9.82
CA VAL A 20 0.78 4.08 -8.84
C VAL A 20 0.96 2.56 -8.67
N ASP A 21 1.21 1.85 -9.77
CA ASP A 21 1.41 0.40 -9.67
C ASP A 21 2.66 0.06 -8.88
N ALA A 22 3.74 0.82 -9.07
CA ALA A 22 4.97 0.58 -8.33
C ALA A 22 4.75 0.85 -6.84
N VAL A 23 4.00 1.88 -6.50
CA VAL A 23 3.66 2.18 -5.11
C VAL A 23 2.85 1.05 -4.51
N ALA A 24 1.84 0.58 -5.24
CA ALA A 24 0.99 -0.51 -4.75
C ALA A 24 1.79 -1.79 -4.53
N ASP A 25 2.65 -2.12 -5.48
CA ASP A 25 3.46 -3.34 -5.38
C ASP A 25 4.45 -3.25 -4.23
N ALA A 26 5.10 -2.11 -4.05
CA ALA A 26 6.05 -1.93 -2.96
C ALA A 26 5.34 -2.03 -1.61
N ALA A 27 4.17 -1.43 -1.48
CA ALA A 27 3.41 -1.50 -0.24
C ALA A 27 2.98 -2.93 0.06
N ARG A 28 2.51 -3.66 -0.95
CA ARG A 28 2.11 -5.05 -0.77
C ARG A 28 3.27 -5.95 -0.36
N GLY A 29 4.49 -5.58 -0.74
CA GLY A 29 5.67 -6.35 -0.38
C GLY A 29 6.14 -6.16 1.05
N CYS A 30 5.58 -5.22 1.80
CA CYS A 30 5.97 -5.01 3.18
C CYS A 30 5.47 -6.15 4.06
N PRO A 31 6.33 -6.73 4.88
CA PRO A 31 5.90 -7.85 5.74
C PRO A 31 4.72 -7.52 6.65
N ALA A 32 4.59 -6.27 7.07
CA ALA A 32 3.51 -5.88 7.97
C ALA A 32 2.17 -5.69 7.27
N VAL A 33 2.17 -5.63 5.93
CA VAL A 33 0.96 -5.36 5.16
C VAL A 33 0.34 -6.68 4.70
N ASP A 34 -0.93 -6.89 5.08
CA ASP A 34 -1.67 -8.05 4.60
C ASP A 34 -2.15 -7.82 3.18
N ARG A 35 -2.73 -6.66 2.93
CA ARG A 35 -3.17 -6.26 1.60
C ARG A 35 -3.45 -4.76 1.59
N LEU A 36 -3.54 -4.21 0.40
CA LEU A 36 -4.06 -2.86 0.24
C LEU A 36 -5.57 -2.90 0.43
N TYR A 37 -6.11 -1.80 0.95
CA TYR A 37 -7.53 -1.77 1.27
C TYR A 37 -8.02 -0.32 1.14
N ALA A 38 -8.96 -0.10 0.25
CA ALA A 38 -9.47 1.24 0.00
C ALA A 38 -10.20 1.86 1.20
N GLY A 39 -10.47 1.06 2.22
CA GLY A 39 -11.27 1.48 3.34
C GLY A 39 -12.72 1.06 3.17
N ARG A 40 -13.45 1.04 4.29
CA ARG A 40 -14.85 0.60 4.29
C ARG A 40 -15.69 1.36 3.28
N TRP A 41 -15.38 2.62 3.09
CA TRP A 41 -16.17 3.50 2.22
C TRP A 41 -15.51 3.74 0.88
N GLY A 42 -14.43 3.03 0.57
CA GLY A 42 -13.76 3.17 -0.73
C GLY A 42 -13.10 4.52 -0.92
N GLY A 43 -12.63 5.15 0.15
CA GLY A 43 -12.12 6.52 0.06
C GLY A 43 -10.73 6.66 -0.51
N VAL A 44 -9.93 5.59 -0.51
CA VAL A 44 -8.54 5.67 -0.97
C VAL A 44 -8.41 4.79 -2.20
N ILE A 45 -8.58 5.41 -3.36
CA ILE A 45 -8.52 4.71 -4.64
C ILE A 45 -7.88 5.65 -5.65
N SER A 46 -6.99 5.12 -6.47
CA SER A 46 -6.49 5.82 -7.64
C SER A 46 -7.26 5.37 -8.86
N TYR A 47 -7.76 6.32 -9.62
CA TYR A 47 -8.49 6.03 -10.85
C TYR A 47 -7.55 6.26 -12.03
N LEU A 48 -7.26 5.20 -12.74
CA LEU A 48 -6.39 5.21 -13.90
C LEU A 48 -7.22 4.88 -15.14
N PRO A 49 -6.73 5.20 -16.34
CA PRO A 49 -7.48 4.84 -17.54
C PRO A 49 -7.83 3.36 -17.56
N GLY A 50 -9.11 3.06 -17.55
CA GLY A 50 -9.62 1.69 -17.65
C GLY A 50 -9.55 0.85 -16.40
N ARG A 51 -9.10 1.40 -15.25
CA ARG A 51 -9.01 0.59 -14.03
C ARG A 51 -8.85 1.44 -12.80
N GLU A 52 -8.96 0.80 -11.67
CA GLU A 52 -8.75 1.43 -10.36
C GLU A 52 -7.66 0.70 -9.61
N VAL A 53 -6.95 1.43 -8.74
CA VAL A 53 -5.99 0.84 -7.83
C VAL A 53 -6.43 1.21 -6.42
N PRO A 54 -7.06 0.29 -5.69
CA PRO A 54 -7.50 0.57 -4.34
C PRO A 54 -6.33 0.64 -3.38
N GLY A 55 -6.44 1.51 -2.39
CA GLY A 55 -5.44 1.64 -1.35
C GLY A 55 -4.34 2.63 -1.63
N VAL A 56 -4.33 3.27 -2.79
CA VAL A 56 -3.32 4.28 -3.13
C VAL A 56 -4.02 5.52 -3.69
N ARG A 57 -3.66 6.66 -3.18
CA ARG A 57 -4.12 7.95 -3.73
C ARG A 57 -2.96 8.91 -3.75
N VAL A 58 -2.73 9.54 -4.89
CA VAL A 58 -1.61 10.46 -5.08
C VAL A 58 -2.15 11.87 -5.23
N ALA A 59 -1.59 12.79 -4.46
CA ALA A 59 -1.84 14.22 -4.60
C ALA A 59 -0.51 14.91 -4.90
N SER A 60 -0.57 16.21 -5.16
CA SER A 60 0.64 16.94 -5.56
C SER A 60 1.68 16.99 -4.45
N ASP A 61 1.26 16.97 -3.19
CA ASP A 61 2.16 17.13 -2.04
C ASP A 61 2.20 15.92 -1.12
N HIS A 62 1.40 14.90 -1.37
CA HIS A 62 1.39 13.72 -0.51
C HIS A 62 0.84 12.51 -1.25
N VAL A 63 1.12 11.35 -0.69
CA VAL A 63 0.58 10.08 -1.16
C VAL A 63 -0.07 9.39 0.04
N VAL A 64 -1.30 8.93 -0.15
CA VAL A 64 -2.01 8.18 0.88
C VAL A 64 -1.98 6.72 0.51
N VAL A 65 -1.55 5.88 1.44
CA VAL A 65 -1.59 4.43 1.27
C VAL A 65 -2.43 3.85 2.38
N SER A 66 -3.50 3.16 2.01
CA SER A 66 -4.43 2.56 2.95
C SER A 66 -4.29 1.05 2.88
N VAL A 67 -4.09 0.42 4.01
CA VAL A 67 -3.75 -0.99 4.09
C VAL A 67 -4.55 -1.71 5.16
N CYS A 68 -4.63 -3.02 5.00
CA CYS A 68 -5.02 -3.92 6.06
C CYS A 68 -3.72 -4.46 6.66
N SER A 69 -3.55 -4.29 7.97
CA SER A 69 -2.36 -4.71 8.68
C SER A 69 -2.41 -6.20 8.98
N ARG A 70 -1.26 -6.86 8.96
CA ARG A 70 -1.20 -8.21 9.50
C ARG A 70 -1.43 -8.19 10.99
N TRP A 71 -2.00 -9.27 11.49
CA TRP A 71 -2.25 -9.41 12.91
C TRP A 71 -0.95 -9.30 13.71
N GLY A 72 -1.01 -8.56 14.79
CA GLY A 72 0.09 -8.49 15.73
C GLY A 72 1.20 -7.54 15.40
N VAL A 73 1.10 -6.81 14.30
CA VAL A 73 2.14 -5.84 13.92
C VAL A 73 1.74 -4.46 14.42
N PRO A 74 2.60 -3.79 15.19
CA PRO A 74 2.30 -2.42 15.61
C PRO A 74 2.17 -1.48 14.40
N ALA A 75 1.22 -0.56 14.50
CA ALA A 75 0.99 0.39 13.41
C ALA A 75 2.23 1.21 13.08
N ALA A 76 3.04 1.56 14.09
CA ALA A 76 4.25 2.31 13.86
C ALA A 76 5.27 1.54 13.03
N GLU A 77 5.38 0.24 13.26
CA GLU A 77 6.28 -0.59 12.48
C GLU A 77 5.80 -0.73 11.04
N LEU A 78 4.49 -0.91 10.86
CA LEU A 78 3.91 -0.96 9.52
C LEU A 78 4.20 0.35 8.78
N ALA A 79 3.94 1.48 9.42
CA ALA A 79 4.16 2.77 8.80
C ALA A 79 5.63 2.96 8.41
N ARG A 80 6.56 2.53 9.28
CA ARG A 80 7.97 2.62 8.99
C ARG A 80 8.34 1.81 7.76
N GLN A 81 7.86 0.59 7.67
CA GLN A 81 8.15 -0.28 6.51
C GLN A 81 7.63 0.35 5.22
N VAL A 82 6.41 0.82 5.25
CA VAL A 82 5.80 1.42 4.05
C VAL A 82 6.55 2.67 3.64
N CYS A 83 6.84 3.56 4.58
CA CYS A 83 7.56 4.80 4.26
C CYS A 83 8.94 4.53 3.67
N VAL A 84 9.65 3.55 4.20
CA VAL A 84 10.99 3.22 3.71
C VAL A 84 10.93 2.75 2.24
N VAL A 85 10.00 1.87 1.91
CA VAL A 85 9.96 1.34 0.55
C VAL A 85 9.36 2.33 -0.44
N LEU A 86 8.51 3.24 0.03
CA LEU A 86 7.85 4.19 -0.87
C LEU A 86 8.66 5.47 -1.09
N ALA A 87 9.58 5.79 -0.21
CA ALA A 87 10.33 7.04 -0.33
C ALA A 87 10.96 7.24 -1.71
N PRO A 88 11.63 6.24 -2.31
CA PRO A 88 12.22 6.44 -3.62
C PRO A 88 11.19 6.55 -4.75
N LEU A 89 9.94 6.21 -4.50
CA LEU A 89 8.91 6.20 -5.53
C LEU A 89 8.04 7.45 -5.51
N THR A 90 8.07 8.22 -4.43
CA THR A 90 7.13 9.31 -4.24
C THR A 90 7.76 10.68 -4.29
N GLY A 91 9.08 10.75 -4.47
CA GLY A 91 9.79 12.01 -4.48
C GLY A 91 9.74 12.69 -3.11
N ALA A 92 9.53 13.99 -3.11
CA ALA A 92 9.51 14.75 -1.86
C ALA A 92 8.14 14.76 -1.17
N ARG A 93 7.20 14.00 -1.68
CA ARG A 93 5.84 14.00 -1.13
C ARG A 93 5.80 13.34 0.24
N ARG A 94 4.93 13.87 1.09
CA ARG A 94 4.63 13.23 2.36
C ARG A 94 3.91 11.91 2.10
N ILE A 95 4.20 10.90 2.89
CA ILE A 95 3.55 9.61 2.79
C ILE A 95 2.66 9.44 4.02
N ASP A 96 1.35 9.36 3.78
CA ASP A 96 0.36 9.14 4.83
C ASP A 96 -0.07 7.69 4.76
N VAL A 97 0.17 6.95 5.82
CA VAL A 97 -0.19 5.55 5.89
C VAL A 97 -1.43 5.40 6.76
N VAL A 98 -2.47 4.81 6.20
CA VAL A 98 -3.72 4.58 6.90
C VAL A 98 -3.85 3.07 7.14
N VAL A 99 -3.96 2.68 8.40
CA VAL A 99 -4.28 1.30 8.74
C VAL A 99 -5.79 1.22 8.85
N ALA A 100 -6.41 0.83 7.75
CA ALA A 100 -7.86 0.87 7.65
C ALA A 100 -8.52 -0.37 8.24
N ASP A 101 -7.76 -1.43 8.41
CA ASP A 101 -8.27 -2.67 8.98
C ASP A 101 -7.09 -3.51 9.46
N VAL A 102 -7.39 -4.54 10.21
CA VAL A 102 -6.39 -5.49 10.70
C VAL A 102 -6.89 -6.88 10.32
N ALA A 103 -5.99 -7.68 9.76
CA ALA A 103 -6.32 -9.04 9.38
C ALA A 103 -6.65 -9.86 10.62
N ASP A 104 -7.45 -10.89 10.43
CA ASP A 104 -7.78 -11.79 11.52
C ASP A 104 -6.51 -12.48 12.03
N PRO A 105 -6.46 -12.82 13.31
CA PRO A 105 -5.34 -13.60 13.81
C PRO A 105 -5.24 -14.93 13.07
N PRO A 106 -4.04 -15.50 13.00
CA PRO A 106 -3.88 -16.80 12.35
C PRO A 106 -4.83 -17.82 12.96
N ALA A 107 -5.29 -18.75 12.15
CA ALA A 107 -6.17 -19.79 12.62
C ALA A 107 -5.49 -20.61 13.72
N MET A 108 -6.19 -20.80 14.81
CA MET A 108 -5.67 -21.61 15.90
C MET A 108 -5.75 -23.09 15.50
N PRO A 109 -4.84 -23.90 16.00
CA PRO A 109 -4.99 -25.33 15.82
C PRO A 109 -6.33 -25.80 16.38
N ALA A 110 -6.88 -26.76 15.73
CA ALA A 110 -8.20 -27.21 16.15
C ALA A 110 -8.24 -27.71 17.56
N GLU A 111 -7.16 -28.16 18.10
CA GLU A 111 -7.13 -28.64 19.36
C GLU A 111 -6.84 -27.81 20.25
N PRO A 112 -7.12 -27.58 20.87
CA PRO A 112 -6.79 -26.87 21.65
C PRO A 112 -6.56 -27.29 22.74
N VAL A 113 -6.79 -27.38 23.19
CA VAL A 113 -6.58 -27.50 24.09
C VAL A 113 -6.69 -28.36 24.89
N LYS A 114 -6.52 -28.74 25.24
CA LYS A 114 -6.58 -29.50 25.92
C LYS A 114 -6.45 -29.44 27.03
N VAL A 115 -6.83 -29.46 27.53
CA VAL A 115 -6.84 -29.30 28.48
C VAL A 115 -6.78 -30.23 29.26
N ARG A 116 -6.59 -30.63 29.79
CA ARG A 116 -6.53 -31.38 30.48
C ARG A 116 -6.31 -31.29 31.25
#